data_3c10942e6dc3535d90fb0d8cf0923fdb
#
_entry.id   3c10942e6dc3535d90fb0d8cf0923fdb
#
_cell.length_a   1.000
_cell.length_b   1.000
_cell.length_c   1.000
_cell.angle_alpha   90.00
_cell.angle_beta   90.00
_cell.angle_gamma   90.00
#
_symmetry.space_group_name_H-M   'P 1'
#
loop_
_entity.id
_entity.type
_entity.pdbx_description
1 polymer ?
#
loop_
_entity_poly.entity_id
_entity_poly.type
_entity_poly.pdbx_seq_one_letter_code
_entity_poly.pdbx_strand_id
1 'polypeptide(L)'
;MYATVPVDVENLMYESGSTSTLKDGSYLITTSKTAFLFGGRMGSSKKVPVTLIYSDDKGVNWTSCELDNIYNAEDYYVDFFDENNGVIVCGYARTDNEKESYRIYQTANGGETWTTVGSGPANYILKGVMYVDENVGFFCYNYAEGMDGNLYMTKDGGKTFSKVTLPEQELDSTAKSSTASSTVADDELKWNDVYKEALVPTVDDKGIITVYLTQGSDGTYNDGKTAAKYQSSDKGDTWVFVRQLEITQNNNKHN
;
A
#
# COMPACT_ATOMS: atom_id res chain seq x y z
N MET A 1 -2.82 17.24 -25.97
CA MET A 1 -4.05 17.89 -25.51
C MET A 1 -4.24 17.43 -24.08
N TYR A 2 -4.44 18.35 -23.12
CA TYR A 2 -4.69 17.97 -21.72
C TYR A 2 -6.21 17.86 -21.55
N ALA A 3 -6.69 16.70 -21.07
CA ALA A 3 -8.08 16.55 -20.69
C ALA A 3 -8.29 17.19 -19.30
N THR A 4 -9.39 17.92 -19.14
CA THR A 4 -9.77 18.46 -17.84
C THR A 4 -10.62 17.40 -17.13
N VAL A 5 -10.19 16.97 -15.95
CA VAL A 5 -11.01 16.11 -15.10
C VAL A 5 -12.20 16.93 -14.59
N PRO A 6 -13.45 16.53 -14.81
CA PRO A 6 -14.63 17.31 -14.46
C PRO A 6 -14.96 17.21 -12.96
N VAL A 7 -14.02 17.61 -12.13
CA VAL A 7 -14.16 17.63 -10.68
C VAL A 7 -14.15 19.08 -10.24
N ASP A 8 -15.22 19.50 -9.59
CA ASP A 8 -15.23 20.77 -8.90
C ASP A 8 -14.40 20.65 -7.61
N VAL A 9 -13.11 20.99 -7.74
CA VAL A 9 -12.13 20.88 -6.65
C VAL A 9 -12.57 21.73 -5.46
N GLU A 10 -13.21 22.88 -5.66
CA GLU A 10 -13.69 23.74 -4.58
C GLU A 10 -14.79 23.06 -3.75
N ASN A 11 -15.62 22.24 -4.39
CA ASN A 11 -16.62 21.43 -3.70
C ASN A 11 -16.03 20.23 -2.93
N LEU A 12 -14.80 19.82 -3.25
CA LEU A 12 -14.11 18.74 -2.58
C LEU A 12 -13.26 19.20 -1.40
N MET A 13 -12.96 20.50 -1.33
CA MET A 13 -12.10 21.04 -0.27
C MET A 13 -12.90 21.16 1.03
N TYR A 14 -12.28 20.69 2.10
CA TYR A 14 -12.84 20.76 3.44
C TYR A 14 -12.89 22.20 3.96
N GLU A 15 -11.84 22.98 3.69
CA GLU A 15 -11.71 24.38 4.07
C GLU A 15 -11.17 25.20 2.89
N SER A 16 -11.59 26.47 2.83
CA SER A 16 -11.05 27.42 1.85
C SER A 16 -9.53 27.58 2.05
N GLY A 17 -8.77 27.35 0.98
CA GLY A 17 -7.31 27.46 1.00
C GLY A 17 -6.56 26.15 1.30
N SER A 18 -7.25 25.02 1.50
CA SER A 18 -6.62 23.71 1.54
C SER A 18 -6.05 23.34 0.17
N THR A 19 -4.83 22.80 0.13
CA THR A 19 -4.26 22.26 -1.11
C THR A 19 -4.68 20.81 -1.26
N SER A 20 -5.23 20.46 -2.42
CA SER A 20 -5.53 19.07 -2.76
C SER A 20 -4.35 18.50 -3.53
N THR A 21 -3.69 17.51 -2.96
CA THR A 21 -2.70 16.69 -3.66
C THR A 21 -3.24 15.30 -3.85
N LEU A 22 -2.95 14.70 -5.01
CA LEU A 22 -3.22 13.28 -5.21
C LEU A 22 -2.31 12.48 -4.26
N LYS A 23 -2.91 11.57 -3.50
CA LYS A 23 -2.16 10.62 -2.68
C LYS A 23 -1.77 9.42 -3.54
N ASP A 24 -0.64 8.82 -3.25
CA ASP A 24 -0.24 7.55 -3.85
C ASP A 24 -1.34 6.50 -3.63
N GLY A 25 -1.66 5.75 -4.68
CA GLY A 25 -2.75 4.78 -4.67
C GLY A 25 -4.15 5.36 -4.95
N SER A 26 -4.36 6.68 -4.81
CA SER A 26 -5.67 7.30 -5.06
C SER A 26 -5.99 7.49 -6.55
N TYR A 27 -5.12 7.11 -7.44
CA TYR A 27 -5.31 7.25 -8.88
C TYR A 27 -4.69 6.09 -9.65
N LEU A 28 -5.25 5.82 -10.81
CA LEU A 28 -4.76 4.87 -11.80
C LEU A 28 -4.75 5.54 -13.17
N ILE A 29 -3.64 5.41 -13.90
CA ILE A 29 -3.52 5.88 -15.28
C ILE A 29 -2.92 4.76 -16.11
N THR A 30 -3.75 4.19 -17.00
CA THR A 30 -3.34 3.16 -17.95
C THR A 30 -3.58 3.64 -19.39
N THR A 31 -3.32 2.79 -20.36
CA THR A 31 -3.61 3.09 -21.78
C THR A 31 -5.10 3.13 -22.10
N SER A 32 -5.93 2.46 -21.32
CA SER A 32 -7.38 2.34 -21.52
C SER A 32 -8.22 3.03 -20.46
N LYS A 33 -7.74 3.11 -19.22
CA LYS A 33 -8.52 3.66 -18.10
C LYS A 33 -7.73 4.72 -17.33
N THR A 34 -8.40 5.80 -16.98
CA THR A 34 -7.92 6.80 -16.02
C THR A 34 -8.94 6.91 -14.91
N ALA A 35 -8.52 6.77 -13.66
CA ALA A 35 -9.41 6.79 -12.50
C ALA A 35 -8.80 7.60 -11.35
N PHE A 36 -9.65 8.29 -10.59
CA PHE A 36 -9.27 9.05 -9.40
C PHE A 36 -10.26 8.80 -8.28
N LEU A 37 -9.75 8.61 -7.07
CA LEU A 37 -10.53 8.59 -5.83
C LEU A 37 -10.33 9.89 -5.07
N PHE A 38 -11.43 10.44 -4.57
CA PHE A 38 -11.42 11.65 -3.76
C PHE A 38 -12.58 11.68 -2.77
N GLY A 39 -12.63 12.71 -1.95
CA GLY A 39 -13.70 12.87 -0.97
C GLY A 39 -13.42 12.15 0.34
N GLY A 40 -14.46 11.57 0.95
CA GLY A 40 -14.35 10.91 2.24
C GLY A 40 -14.13 11.89 3.39
N ARG A 41 -14.60 13.13 3.26
CA ARG A 41 -14.44 14.17 4.27
C ARG A 41 -15.76 14.47 4.96
N MET A 42 -15.71 14.63 6.28
CA MET A 42 -16.84 15.06 7.08
C MET A 42 -16.48 16.33 7.84
N GLY A 43 -17.13 17.44 7.46
CA GLY A 43 -17.05 18.68 8.20
C GLY A 43 -18.31 18.95 9.00
N SER A 44 -18.29 20.01 9.82
CA SER A 44 -19.43 20.45 10.60
C SER A 44 -20.65 20.82 9.73
N SER A 45 -20.42 21.25 8.50
CA SER A 45 -21.45 21.73 7.56
C SER A 45 -21.52 20.96 6.26
N LYS A 46 -20.54 20.11 5.93
CA LYS A 46 -20.48 19.44 4.62
C LYS A 46 -19.95 18.01 4.77
N LYS A 47 -20.64 17.09 4.12
CA LYS A 47 -20.21 15.70 3.94
C LYS A 47 -19.87 15.49 2.48
N VAL A 48 -18.68 14.96 2.22
CA VAL A 48 -18.26 14.58 0.86
C VAL A 48 -17.97 13.08 0.89
N PRO A 49 -18.79 12.23 0.26
CA PRO A 49 -18.55 10.79 0.20
C PRO A 49 -17.25 10.49 -0.55
N VAL A 50 -16.72 9.30 -0.36
CA VAL A 50 -15.66 8.80 -1.25
C VAL A 50 -16.28 8.61 -2.62
N THR A 51 -15.66 9.22 -3.61
CA THR A 51 -16.14 9.20 -5.00
C THR A 51 -15.03 8.73 -5.91
N LEU A 52 -15.36 7.76 -6.76
CA LEU A 52 -14.55 7.40 -7.91
C LEU A 52 -15.01 8.24 -9.10
N ILE A 53 -14.07 8.84 -9.82
CA ILE A 53 -14.29 9.35 -11.16
C ILE A 53 -13.35 8.65 -12.13
N TYR A 54 -13.87 8.20 -13.26
CA TYR A 54 -13.07 7.48 -14.24
C TYR A 54 -13.46 7.76 -15.67
N SER A 55 -12.53 7.49 -16.58
CA SER A 55 -12.70 7.58 -18.03
C SER A 55 -12.07 6.34 -18.67
N ASP A 56 -12.80 5.75 -19.64
CA ASP A 56 -12.35 4.62 -20.46
C ASP A 56 -11.96 5.05 -21.88
N ASP A 57 -12.02 6.34 -22.16
CA ASP A 57 -11.78 6.90 -23.49
C ASP A 57 -10.74 8.05 -23.48
N LYS A 58 -9.75 7.94 -22.62
CA LYS A 58 -8.62 8.88 -22.49
C LYS A 58 -9.06 10.30 -22.08
N GLY A 59 -10.09 10.40 -21.26
CA GLY A 59 -10.57 11.66 -20.71
C GLY A 59 -11.54 12.43 -21.60
N VAL A 60 -12.11 11.79 -22.62
CA VAL A 60 -13.15 12.40 -23.46
C VAL A 60 -14.49 12.41 -22.71
N ASN A 61 -14.86 11.28 -22.12
CA ASN A 61 -16.01 11.14 -21.25
C ASN A 61 -15.60 10.69 -19.86
N TRP A 62 -16.33 11.16 -18.87
CA TRP A 62 -16.08 10.84 -17.47
C TRP A 62 -17.34 10.34 -16.79
N THR A 63 -17.19 9.31 -15.98
CA THR A 63 -18.25 8.74 -15.14
C THR A 63 -17.84 8.90 -13.69
N SER A 64 -18.81 9.18 -12.81
CA SER A 64 -18.60 9.24 -11.38
C SER A 64 -19.48 8.25 -10.64
N CYS A 65 -18.93 7.61 -9.61
CA CYS A 65 -19.64 6.71 -8.72
C CYS A 65 -19.30 7.07 -7.27
N GLU A 66 -20.34 7.38 -6.49
CA GLU A 66 -20.18 7.56 -5.05
C GLU A 66 -20.14 6.18 -4.39
N LEU A 67 -19.09 5.94 -3.58
CA LEU A 67 -19.03 4.79 -2.70
C LEU A 67 -19.82 5.07 -1.43
N ASP A 68 -20.33 4.02 -0.80
CA ASP A 68 -21.11 4.12 0.44
C ASP A 68 -20.45 5.05 1.47
N ASN A 69 -21.29 5.69 2.26
CA ASN A 69 -21.05 6.65 3.35
C ASN A 69 -19.75 6.43 4.17
N ILE A 70 -18.60 6.44 3.51
CA ILE A 70 -17.30 6.51 4.18
C ILE A 70 -16.95 7.99 4.33
N TYR A 71 -16.86 8.40 5.59
CA TYR A 71 -16.40 9.73 5.95
C TYR A 71 -15.11 9.59 6.76
N ASN A 72 -14.25 10.60 6.69
CA ASN A 72 -12.91 10.58 7.27
C ASN A 72 -12.00 9.51 6.65
N ALA A 73 -12.13 9.31 5.33
CA ALA A 73 -11.18 8.49 4.59
C ALA A 73 -9.83 9.22 4.53
N GLU A 74 -8.77 8.51 4.82
CA GLU A 74 -7.41 9.05 4.86
C GLU A 74 -6.49 8.40 3.85
N ASP A 75 -6.68 7.10 3.60
CA ASP A 75 -5.90 6.34 2.63
C ASP A 75 -6.80 5.73 1.56
N TYR A 76 -6.29 5.70 0.35
CA TYR A 76 -7.01 5.22 -0.83
C TYR A 76 -6.10 4.33 -1.66
N TYR A 77 -6.70 3.32 -2.25
CA TYR A 77 -6.09 2.53 -3.30
C TYR A 77 -7.15 2.19 -4.33
N VAL A 78 -6.82 2.34 -5.61
CA VAL A 78 -7.67 1.92 -6.74
C VAL A 78 -6.82 1.23 -7.77
N ASP A 79 -7.30 0.09 -8.25
CA ASP A 79 -6.70 -0.63 -9.36
C ASP A 79 -7.77 -1.31 -10.22
N PHE A 80 -7.45 -1.51 -11.50
CA PHE A 80 -8.26 -2.28 -12.44
C PHE A 80 -7.36 -3.30 -13.13
N PHE A 81 -7.74 -4.57 -13.04
CA PHE A 81 -6.96 -5.70 -13.58
C PHE A 81 -7.26 -5.94 -15.04
N ASP A 82 -8.46 -5.57 -15.46
CA ASP A 82 -8.96 -5.58 -16.82
C ASP A 82 -10.04 -4.49 -17.01
N GLU A 83 -10.76 -4.53 -18.12
CA GLU A 83 -11.81 -3.54 -18.45
C GLU A 83 -12.97 -3.57 -17.44
N ASN A 84 -13.26 -4.73 -16.83
CA ASN A 84 -14.43 -4.94 -15.98
C ASN A 84 -14.09 -5.05 -14.50
N ASN A 85 -12.96 -5.65 -14.17
CA ASN A 85 -12.64 -6.02 -12.80
C ASN A 85 -11.66 -5.04 -12.14
N GLY A 86 -12.04 -4.56 -10.97
CA GLY A 86 -11.22 -3.63 -10.20
C GLY A 86 -11.45 -3.73 -8.71
N VAL A 87 -10.58 -3.10 -7.94
CA VAL A 87 -10.60 -3.04 -6.48
C VAL A 87 -10.41 -1.61 -5.99
N ILE A 88 -11.11 -1.27 -4.93
CA ILE A 88 -10.88 -0.05 -4.15
C ILE A 88 -10.67 -0.45 -2.70
N VAL A 89 -9.66 0.16 -2.07
CA VAL A 89 -9.46 0.08 -0.61
C VAL A 89 -9.49 1.49 -0.05
N CYS A 90 -10.30 1.70 0.98
CA CYS A 90 -10.37 2.96 1.72
C CYS A 90 -10.05 2.71 3.20
N GLY A 91 -9.03 3.39 3.71
CA GLY A 91 -8.76 3.52 5.14
C GLY A 91 -9.48 4.74 5.72
N TYR A 92 -10.08 4.60 6.90
CA TYR A 92 -10.87 5.66 7.52
C TYR A 92 -10.86 5.61 9.04
N ALA A 93 -11.17 6.75 9.64
CA ALA A 93 -11.42 6.89 11.08
C ALA A 93 -10.25 6.42 11.97
N ARG A 94 -9.10 7.10 11.84
CA ARG A 94 -8.01 6.93 12.82
C ARG A 94 -8.54 7.19 14.23
N THR A 95 -8.20 6.28 15.14
CA THR A 95 -8.44 6.44 16.56
C THR A 95 -7.19 6.98 17.24
N ASP A 96 -7.31 7.45 18.48
CA ASP A 96 -6.17 7.95 19.29
C ASP A 96 -5.01 6.94 19.44
N ASN A 97 -5.22 5.68 19.06
CA ASN A 97 -4.21 4.62 19.09
C ASN A 97 -3.62 4.29 17.73
N GLU A 98 -3.67 5.21 16.76
CA GLU A 98 -3.17 5.02 15.39
C GLU A 98 -3.77 3.82 14.66
N LYS A 99 -4.99 3.44 15.02
CA LYS A 99 -5.74 2.36 14.38
C LYS A 99 -6.59 2.89 13.27
N GLU A 100 -6.59 2.20 12.16
CA GLU A 100 -7.47 2.47 11.04
C GLU A 100 -8.46 1.32 10.85
N SER A 101 -9.62 1.66 10.30
CA SER A 101 -10.57 0.71 9.76
C SER A 101 -10.52 0.78 8.24
N TYR A 102 -10.70 -0.34 7.58
CA TYR A 102 -10.61 -0.43 6.13
C TYR A 102 -11.92 -0.95 5.55
N ARG A 103 -12.19 -0.54 4.32
CA ARG A 103 -13.25 -1.12 3.53
C ARG A 103 -12.73 -1.44 2.14
N ILE A 104 -13.00 -2.65 1.69
CA ILE A 104 -12.56 -3.19 0.42
C ILE A 104 -13.79 -3.37 -0.46
N TYR A 105 -13.73 -2.80 -1.66
CA TYR A 105 -14.77 -2.91 -2.67
C TYR A 105 -14.22 -3.57 -3.91
N GLN A 106 -15.08 -4.33 -4.58
CA GLN A 106 -14.80 -4.85 -5.91
C GLN A 106 -15.88 -4.46 -6.89
N THR A 107 -15.48 -4.29 -8.14
CA THR A 107 -16.35 -4.13 -9.31
C THR A 107 -16.11 -5.28 -10.29
N ALA A 108 -17.16 -5.65 -11.02
CA ALA A 108 -17.12 -6.60 -12.14
C ALA A 108 -17.77 -6.00 -13.41
N ASN A 109 -18.00 -4.68 -13.43
CA ASN A 109 -18.61 -3.95 -14.54
C ASN A 109 -17.92 -2.62 -14.83
N GLY A 110 -16.59 -2.60 -14.72
CA GLY A 110 -15.77 -1.47 -15.11
C GLY A 110 -15.84 -0.26 -14.17
N GLY A 111 -16.41 -0.42 -12.97
CA GLY A 111 -16.52 0.66 -11.98
C GLY A 111 -17.90 1.33 -11.93
N GLU A 112 -18.89 0.84 -12.70
CA GLU A 112 -20.27 1.35 -12.64
C GLU A 112 -20.92 1.07 -11.27
N THR A 113 -20.65 -0.11 -10.70
CA THR A 113 -21.12 -0.48 -9.36
C THR A 113 -20.01 -1.17 -8.56
N TRP A 114 -20.05 -0.99 -7.24
CA TRP A 114 -19.08 -1.51 -6.32
C TRP A 114 -19.75 -2.28 -5.19
N THR A 115 -19.19 -3.43 -4.83
CA THR A 115 -19.68 -4.28 -3.75
C THR A 115 -18.63 -4.36 -2.66
N THR A 116 -19.01 -4.12 -1.41
CA THR A 116 -18.13 -4.32 -0.26
C THR A 116 -17.84 -5.81 -0.08
N VAL A 117 -16.56 -6.18 -0.03
CA VAL A 117 -16.13 -7.59 0.08
C VAL A 117 -15.41 -7.89 1.40
N GLY A 118 -14.82 -6.89 2.05
CA GLY A 118 -14.09 -7.08 3.29
C GLY A 118 -13.70 -5.78 3.99
N SER A 119 -13.00 -5.93 5.11
CA SER A 119 -12.62 -4.82 6.01
C SER A 119 -11.12 -4.78 6.36
N GLY A 120 -10.28 -5.49 5.61
CA GLY A 120 -8.84 -5.54 5.85
C GLY A 120 -8.42 -6.43 7.03
N PRO A 121 -7.13 -6.81 7.10
CA PRO A 121 -6.62 -7.82 8.04
C PRO A 121 -6.28 -7.26 9.42
N ALA A 122 -5.98 -5.97 9.54
CA ALA A 122 -5.46 -5.36 10.76
C ALA A 122 -5.88 -3.89 10.87
N ASN A 123 -5.79 -3.36 12.07
CA ASN A 123 -6.16 -1.97 12.39
C ASN A 123 -4.90 -1.12 12.59
N TYR A 124 -3.93 -1.23 11.69
CA TYR A 124 -2.72 -0.41 11.68
C TYR A 124 -2.78 0.61 10.54
N ILE A 125 -1.89 1.59 10.55
CA ILE A 125 -1.79 2.56 9.47
C ILE A 125 -1.29 1.86 8.21
N LEU A 126 -2.06 1.96 7.14
CA LEU A 126 -1.73 1.37 5.84
C LEU A 126 -0.56 2.14 5.20
N LYS A 127 0.49 1.41 4.82
CA LYS A 127 1.61 1.92 4.04
C LYS A 127 1.33 1.85 2.54
N GLY A 128 0.61 0.81 2.14
CA GLY A 128 0.15 0.63 0.76
C GLY A 128 -0.47 -0.73 0.53
N VAL A 129 -1.12 -0.83 -0.62
CA VAL A 129 -1.78 -2.02 -1.12
C VAL A 129 -1.25 -2.32 -2.52
N MET A 130 -1.17 -3.59 -2.88
CA MET A 130 -0.91 -4.05 -4.23
C MET A 130 -1.76 -5.28 -4.51
N TYR A 131 -2.50 -5.28 -5.59
CA TYR A 131 -3.19 -6.47 -6.08
C TYR A 131 -2.51 -7.01 -7.33
N VAL A 132 -2.49 -8.33 -7.44
CA VAL A 132 -1.99 -9.06 -8.63
C VAL A 132 -3.13 -9.31 -9.61
N ASP A 133 -4.29 -9.62 -9.06
CA ASP A 133 -5.56 -9.84 -9.75
C ASP A 133 -6.73 -9.64 -8.77
N GLU A 134 -7.96 -9.90 -9.20
CA GLU A 134 -9.18 -9.72 -8.41
C GLU A 134 -9.21 -10.55 -7.12
N ASN A 135 -8.39 -11.60 -7.01
CA ASN A 135 -8.36 -12.50 -5.85
C ASN A 135 -7.15 -12.27 -4.95
N VAL A 136 -5.98 -12.01 -5.56
CA VAL A 136 -4.71 -11.97 -4.82
C VAL A 136 -4.25 -10.54 -4.62
N GLY A 137 -4.17 -10.14 -3.36
CA GLY A 137 -3.73 -8.80 -2.96
C GLY A 137 -2.87 -8.82 -1.70
N PHE A 138 -2.05 -7.78 -1.55
CA PHE A 138 -1.14 -7.58 -0.43
C PHE A 138 -1.42 -6.25 0.24
N PHE A 139 -1.49 -6.29 1.57
CA PHE A 139 -1.66 -5.14 2.44
C PHE A 139 -0.41 -4.97 3.28
N CYS A 140 0.28 -3.85 3.10
CA CYS A 140 1.48 -3.51 3.83
C CYS A 140 1.17 -2.37 4.80
N TYR A 141 1.47 -2.55 6.07
CA TYR A 141 1.26 -1.57 7.13
C TYR A 141 2.56 -0.90 7.54
N ASN A 142 2.49 0.25 8.17
CA ASN A 142 3.62 0.81 8.86
C ASN A 142 4.05 -0.17 9.97
N TYR A 143 5.33 -0.49 10.00
CA TYR A 143 5.86 -1.36 11.04
C TYR A 143 5.88 -0.62 12.38
N ALA A 144 5.40 -1.27 13.41
CA ALA A 144 5.50 -0.81 14.80
C ALA A 144 6.23 -1.85 15.64
N GLU A 145 6.95 -1.41 16.65
CA GLU A 145 7.66 -2.31 17.57
C GLU A 145 6.70 -3.32 18.20
N GLY A 146 7.11 -4.58 18.24
CA GLY A 146 6.29 -5.68 18.73
C GLY A 146 5.32 -6.28 17.72
N MET A 147 5.26 -5.76 16.48
CA MET A 147 4.53 -6.44 15.40
C MET A 147 5.28 -7.70 14.95
N ASP A 148 4.53 -8.78 14.80
CA ASP A 148 5.03 -10.01 14.18
C ASP A 148 4.86 -9.93 12.64
N GLY A 149 5.47 -8.89 12.02
CA GLY A 149 5.40 -8.58 10.60
C GLY A 149 4.25 -7.65 10.21
N ASN A 150 4.47 -6.90 9.13
CA ASN A 150 3.59 -5.84 8.67
C ASN A 150 2.99 -6.12 7.27
N LEU A 151 3.17 -7.32 6.71
CA LEU A 151 2.69 -7.70 5.38
C LEU A 151 1.67 -8.82 5.47
N TYR A 152 0.49 -8.60 4.90
CA TYR A 152 -0.61 -9.55 4.83
C TYR A 152 -1.02 -9.79 3.39
N MET A 153 -1.57 -10.97 3.12
CA MET A 153 -2.05 -11.37 1.80
C MET A 153 -3.49 -11.89 1.88
N THR A 154 -4.28 -11.57 0.86
CA THR A 154 -5.57 -12.19 0.56
C THR A 154 -5.45 -13.06 -0.68
N LYS A 155 -6.26 -14.13 -0.77
CA LYS A 155 -6.43 -15.00 -1.94
C LYS A 155 -7.90 -15.12 -2.38
N ASP A 156 -8.76 -14.35 -1.78
CA ASP A 156 -10.20 -14.36 -2.01
C ASP A 156 -10.77 -12.95 -2.19
N GLY A 157 -9.93 -12.05 -2.69
CA GLY A 157 -10.31 -10.69 -3.03
C GLY A 157 -10.47 -9.74 -1.83
N GLY A 158 -9.99 -10.13 -0.65
CA GLY A 158 -10.07 -9.30 0.55
C GLY A 158 -11.12 -9.74 1.56
N LYS A 159 -11.66 -10.95 1.41
CA LYS A 159 -12.60 -11.53 2.39
C LYS A 159 -11.87 -12.11 3.58
N THR A 160 -10.74 -12.79 3.33
CA THR A 160 -9.86 -13.32 4.38
C THR A 160 -8.41 -12.95 4.10
N PHE A 161 -7.60 -12.96 5.16
CA PHE A 161 -6.19 -12.59 5.09
C PHE A 161 -5.33 -13.54 5.89
N SER A 162 -4.10 -13.73 5.42
CA SER A 162 -3.03 -14.39 6.15
C SER A 162 -1.78 -13.51 6.18
N LYS A 163 -1.01 -13.59 7.26
CA LYS A 163 0.30 -12.93 7.33
C LYS A 163 1.23 -13.59 6.32
N VAL A 164 2.02 -12.79 5.60
CA VAL A 164 3.07 -13.29 4.72
C VAL A 164 4.28 -13.66 5.58
N THR A 165 4.74 -14.90 5.45
CA THR A 165 5.96 -15.39 6.09
C THR A 165 7.02 -15.59 5.02
N LEU A 166 8.17 -14.94 5.20
CA LEU A 166 9.30 -15.05 4.30
C LEU A 166 10.36 -15.98 4.91
N PRO A 167 11.06 -16.80 4.09
CA PRO A 167 12.07 -17.73 4.61
C PRO A 167 13.25 -16.98 5.23
N GLU A 168 13.63 -17.40 6.42
CA GLU A 168 14.81 -16.89 7.12
C GLU A 168 16.10 -17.29 6.40
N GLN A 169 17.15 -16.48 6.57
CA GLN A 169 18.48 -16.73 6.08
C GLN A 169 19.49 -16.62 7.22
N GLU A 170 20.69 -17.12 7.01
CA GLU A 170 21.81 -16.86 7.91
C GLU A 170 22.34 -15.43 7.68
N LEU A 171 22.61 -14.71 8.75
CA LEU A 171 23.28 -13.42 8.68
C LEU A 171 24.76 -13.63 8.39
N ASP A 172 25.33 -12.74 7.57
CA ASP A 172 26.77 -12.75 7.35
C ASP A 172 27.50 -12.29 8.63
N SER A 173 28.20 -13.21 9.29
CA SER A 173 28.93 -12.96 10.52
C SER A 173 30.13 -11.98 10.35
N THR A 174 30.48 -11.63 9.11
CA THR A 174 31.56 -10.65 8.82
C THR A 174 31.04 -9.20 8.79
N ALA A 175 29.74 -9.01 8.75
CA ALA A 175 29.09 -7.71 8.74
C ALA A 175 29.05 -7.13 10.17
N LYS A 176 29.99 -6.25 10.50
CA LYS A 176 30.06 -5.60 11.81
C LYS A 176 29.21 -4.33 11.85
N SER A 177 28.41 -4.20 12.91
CA SER A 177 27.85 -2.90 13.29
C SER A 177 28.99 -1.97 13.71
N SER A 178 29.12 -0.82 13.08
CA SER A 178 30.13 0.20 13.44
C SER A 178 29.76 0.99 14.69
N THR A 179 28.53 0.85 15.19
CA THR A 179 28.05 1.50 16.42
C THR A 179 28.08 0.55 17.59
N ALA A 180 29.14 0.66 18.38
CA ALA A 180 29.38 -0.07 19.63
C ALA A 180 28.41 0.36 20.75
N SER A 181 27.10 0.24 20.56
CA SER A 181 26.09 0.54 21.59
C SER A 181 24.99 -0.53 21.72
N SER A 182 25.09 -1.67 21.04
CA SER A 182 24.15 -2.76 21.32
C SER A 182 24.75 -3.66 22.41
N THR A 183 24.02 -3.87 23.49
CA THR A 183 24.34 -4.78 24.58
C THR A 183 24.13 -6.26 24.22
N VAL A 184 23.80 -6.55 22.96
CA VAL A 184 23.62 -7.91 22.42
C VAL A 184 24.88 -8.28 21.64
N ALA A 185 25.50 -9.40 21.99
CA ALA A 185 26.64 -9.92 21.25
C ALA A 185 26.20 -10.27 19.81
N ASP A 186 27.01 -9.91 18.82
CA ASP A 186 26.71 -10.12 17.37
C ASP A 186 26.41 -11.60 17.02
N ASP A 187 26.81 -12.54 17.87
CA ASP A 187 26.59 -14.00 17.70
C ASP A 187 25.14 -14.46 17.99
N GLU A 188 24.25 -13.58 18.50
CA GLU A 188 22.87 -13.91 18.85
C GLU A 188 21.81 -13.28 17.95
N LEU A 189 22.19 -12.38 17.03
CA LEU A 189 21.24 -11.74 16.11
C LEU A 189 20.70 -12.76 15.10
N LYS A 190 19.38 -12.85 15.02
CA LYS A 190 18.68 -13.68 14.03
C LYS A 190 18.23 -12.85 12.84
N TRP A 191 18.01 -13.51 11.73
CA TRP A 191 17.55 -12.88 10.50
C TRP A 191 16.31 -11.99 10.71
N ASN A 192 15.30 -12.49 11.41
CA ASN A 192 14.06 -11.77 11.68
C ASN A 192 14.19 -10.65 12.71
N ASP A 193 15.25 -10.62 13.49
CA ASP A 193 15.56 -9.51 14.40
C ASP A 193 16.12 -8.32 13.60
N VAL A 194 16.75 -8.59 12.46
CA VAL A 194 17.34 -7.60 11.57
C VAL A 194 16.33 -7.15 10.51
N TYR A 195 15.78 -8.09 9.73
CA TYR A 195 14.89 -7.79 8.59
C TYR A 195 13.42 -8.01 8.96
N LYS A 196 12.81 -6.99 9.52
CA LYS A 196 11.47 -7.07 10.15
C LYS A 196 10.39 -6.23 9.48
N GLU A 197 10.78 -5.22 8.67
CA GLU A 197 9.84 -4.34 8.00
C GLU A 197 9.76 -4.63 6.50
N ALA A 198 8.62 -5.14 6.04
CA ALA A 198 8.35 -5.28 4.62
C ALA A 198 7.99 -3.92 3.99
N LEU A 199 8.47 -3.72 2.77
CA LEU A 199 7.96 -2.66 1.89
C LEU A 199 6.79 -3.18 1.07
N VAL A 200 5.99 -2.25 0.53
CA VAL A 200 4.87 -2.60 -0.36
C VAL A 200 5.40 -3.44 -1.53
N PRO A 201 4.83 -4.63 -1.77
CA PRO A 201 5.24 -5.47 -2.88
C PRO A 201 5.04 -4.80 -4.23
N THR A 202 5.82 -5.22 -5.21
CA THR A 202 5.63 -4.85 -6.61
C THR A 202 5.51 -6.10 -7.46
N VAL A 203 4.78 -6.03 -8.58
CA VAL A 203 4.64 -7.09 -9.56
C VAL A 203 5.16 -6.61 -10.92
N ASP A 204 5.92 -7.45 -11.62
CA ASP A 204 6.42 -7.14 -12.96
C ASP A 204 5.51 -7.72 -14.06
N ASP A 205 5.82 -7.41 -15.33
CA ASP A 205 5.06 -7.85 -16.51
C ASP A 205 4.99 -9.37 -16.67
N LYS A 206 5.85 -10.11 -15.95
CA LYS A 206 5.88 -11.58 -15.94
C LYS A 206 5.10 -12.19 -14.78
N GLY A 207 4.50 -11.34 -13.95
CA GLY A 207 3.80 -11.77 -12.73
C GLY A 207 4.72 -12.12 -11.57
N ILE A 208 6.01 -11.74 -11.63
CA ILE A 208 6.93 -11.96 -10.51
C ILE A 208 6.70 -10.88 -9.46
N ILE A 209 6.30 -11.33 -8.27
CA ILE A 209 6.14 -10.45 -7.13
C ILE A 209 7.48 -10.28 -6.42
N THR A 210 7.85 -9.04 -6.12
CA THR A 210 9.06 -8.71 -5.37
C THR A 210 8.69 -8.02 -4.06
N VAL A 211 9.27 -8.50 -2.96
CA VAL A 211 9.21 -7.89 -1.63
C VAL A 211 10.62 -7.59 -1.14
N TYR A 212 10.77 -6.43 -0.52
CA TYR A 212 11.97 -6.08 0.22
C TYR A 212 11.66 -6.04 1.71
N LEU A 213 12.49 -6.70 2.51
CA LEU A 213 12.54 -6.49 3.95
C LEU A 213 13.64 -5.52 4.29
N THR A 214 13.31 -4.51 5.07
CA THR A 214 14.26 -3.55 5.64
C THR A 214 14.40 -3.77 7.14
N GLN A 215 15.35 -3.05 7.74
CA GLN A 215 15.61 -3.13 9.17
C GLN A 215 14.68 -2.23 10.00
N GLY A 216 13.85 -1.41 9.34
CA GLY A 216 13.09 -0.36 10.00
C GLY A 216 13.98 0.85 10.34
N SER A 217 13.40 1.82 11.06
CA SER A 217 14.07 3.08 11.41
C SER A 217 15.26 2.89 12.37
N ASP A 218 15.24 1.84 13.16
CA ASP A 218 16.18 1.61 14.26
C ASP A 218 17.24 0.55 13.91
N GLY A 219 17.26 0.13 12.64
CA GLY A 219 18.18 -0.90 12.18
C GLY A 219 19.63 -0.46 12.21
N THR A 220 20.49 -1.27 12.82
CA THR A 220 21.93 -0.99 12.99
C THR A 220 22.84 -1.98 12.29
N TYR A 221 22.31 -3.11 11.83
CA TYR A 221 23.08 -4.11 11.09
C TYR A 221 23.61 -3.50 9.78
N ASN A 222 24.93 -3.57 9.57
CA ASN A 222 25.59 -2.87 8.44
C ASN A 222 25.21 -1.38 8.33
N ASP A 223 25.18 -0.66 9.45
CA ASP A 223 24.78 0.76 9.53
C ASP A 223 23.33 1.01 9.03
N GLY A 224 22.44 0.03 9.10
CA GLY A 224 21.08 0.13 8.60
C GLY A 224 20.96 0.18 7.07
N LYS A 225 22.07 -0.10 6.35
CA LYS A 225 22.15 0.11 4.87
C LYS A 225 21.89 -1.15 4.06
N THR A 226 21.21 -2.11 4.61
CA THR A 226 20.92 -3.35 3.89
C THR A 226 19.43 -3.67 3.87
N ALA A 227 19.00 -4.33 2.79
CA ALA A 227 17.66 -4.88 2.62
C ALA A 227 17.75 -6.30 2.06
N ALA A 228 16.80 -7.13 2.42
CA ALA A 228 16.67 -8.48 1.88
C ALA A 228 15.62 -8.50 0.77
N LYS A 229 15.98 -9.03 -0.41
CA LYS A 229 15.08 -9.17 -1.55
C LYS A 229 14.51 -10.58 -1.62
N TYR A 230 13.18 -10.68 -1.72
CA TYR A 230 12.45 -11.91 -1.96
C TYR A 230 11.61 -11.81 -3.22
N GLN A 231 11.38 -12.96 -3.85
CA GLN A 231 10.49 -13.06 -5.01
C GLN A 231 9.57 -14.27 -4.91
N SER A 232 8.40 -14.11 -5.50
CA SER A 232 7.42 -15.18 -5.72
C SER A 232 7.02 -15.20 -7.19
N SER A 233 6.92 -16.40 -7.78
CA SER A 233 6.42 -16.61 -9.15
C SER A 233 5.07 -17.33 -9.17
N ASP A 234 4.47 -17.56 -8.03
CA ASP A 234 3.23 -18.32 -7.81
C ASP A 234 2.20 -17.50 -7.02
N LYS A 235 2.14 -16.20 -7.28
CA LYS A 235 1.19 -15.27 -6.65
C LYS A 235 1.30 -15.22 -5.12
N GLY A 236 2.50 -15.43 -4.57
CA GLY A 236 2.76 -15.34 -3.14
C GLY A 236 2.56 -16.64 -2.36
N ASP A 237 2.35 -17.79 -3.04
CA ASP A 237 2.26 -19.09 -2.39
C ASP A 237 3.58 -19.52 -1.80
N THR A 238 4.65 -19.31 -2.55
CA THR A 238 6.02 -19.57 -2.10
C THR A 238 6.91 -18.35 -2.34
N TRP A 239 7.89 -18.19 -1.47
CA TRP A 239 8.85 -17.09 -1.53
C TRP A 239 10.27 -17.62 -1.56
N VAL A 240 11.08 -17.04 -2.42
CA VAL A 240 12.50 -17.37 -2.55
C VAL A 240 13.32 -16.14 -2.18
N PHE A 241 14.28 -16.32 -1.28
CA PHE A 241 15.29 -15.30 -1.04
C PHE A 241 16.19 -15.16 -2.27
N VAL A 242 16.34 -13.95 -2.76
CA VAL A 242 17.15 -13.67 -3.95
C VAL A 242 18.54 -13.23 -3.56
N ARG A 243 18.63 -12.22 -2.70
CA ARG A 243 19.90 -11.67 -2.20
C ARG A 243 19.68 -10.59 -1.16
N GLN A 244 20.71 -10.30 -0.42
CA GLN A 244 20.86 -9.06 0.34
C GLN A 244 21.33 -7.94 -0.60
N LEU A 245 20.87 -6.73 -0.36
CA LEU A 245 21.18 -5.53 -1.13
C LEU A 245 21.77 -4.48 -0.20
N GLU A 246 22.71 -3.69 -0.70
CA GLU A 246 23.13 -2.45 -0.06
C GLU A 246 22.21 -1.30 -0.49
N ILE A 247 21.74 -0.52 0.49
CA ILE A 247 20.95 0.68 0.27
C ILE A 247 21.90 1.87 0.20
N THR A 248 22.17 2.38 -1.00
CA THR A 248 22.89 3.64 -1.17
C THR A 248 21.92 4.81 -0.96
N GLN A 249 22.11 5.58 0.10
CA GLN A 249 21.40 6.86 0.23
C GLN A 249 21.96 7.83 -0.81
N ASN A 250 21.16 8.12 -1.85
CA ASN A 250 21.44 9.25 -2.72
C ASN A 250 21.18 10.53 -1.91
N ASN A 251 22.24 11.10 -1.35
CA ASN A 251 22.21 12.45 -0.77
C ASN A 251 22.06 13.48 -1.89
N ASN A 252 20.92 13.50 -2.57
CA ASN A 252 20.53 14.65 -3.36
C ASN A 252 20.10 15.75 -2.38
N LYS A 253 21.11 16.49 -1.85
CA LYS A 253 20.86 17.83 -1.33
C LYS A 253 20.39 18.67 -2.50
N HIS A 254 19.12 18.92 -2.60
CA HIS A 254 18.63 20.06 -3.37
C HIS A 254 19.16 21.33 -2.69
N ASN A 255 20.15 21.94 -3.33
CA ASN A 255 20.54 23.32 -3.07
C ASN A 255 19.49 24.26 -3.65
#